data_da425595ad01a2ea6ace57ba7d551c9a
#
_entry.id   da425595ad01a2ea6ace57ba7d551c9a
#
_cell.length_a   1.000
_cell.length_b   1.000
_cell.length_c   1.000
_cell.angle_alpha   90.00
_cell.angle_beta   90.00
_cell.angle_gamma   90.00
#
_symmetry.space_group_name_H-M   'P 1'
#
loop_
_entity.id
_entity.type
_entity.pdbx_description
1 polymer ?
#
loop_
_entity_poly.entity_id
_entity_poly.type
_entity_poly.pdbx_seq_one_letter_code
_entity_poly.pdbx_strand_id
1 'polypeptide(L)'
;MAQYAIAVFDVGKTNKKLLVYNDQLELLDSVQKVFPVQNKDGVELEPIDEVERWLLENLRSYGEKYPIRAISVTTHGASFVCVGEDGKQSVPMLSYTHEPGDAFHEEFYAKVGDAKTLQRTTATLQLGALINPAKGIYFSQKQWPEAFAKTKRILFFPQYWGFRMTGEVAADYTYIGCHTYLWDYEKWDWSSVADDLGIREMLPDRIGRSWDILGSITEEFASKTGLSRDTIVTLGIHDSNSSLLPYLIKKKDEEFVLNSTGTWCVAMHPTDEVRFEEEEIGKSVFFNISAFGTPVKTTITPVGLEFETYTEIFKELYGGEELPEFNRALYQRIINEKGHFILPSVLAGAGQFPQSKPRAIENGTVYSYEAIDDRSRVPEFFNDFPAAYATLNLSLAIQTEISLKRVNLTPGASIYTEGGFRNNPDYNALLTAFFPESPVYLTGMENATSFGAALIAKSAQEERAVESMGDLFSIQTQEVKKVAFENLEEYVSAFMDQL
;
A
#
# COMPACT_ATOMS: atom_id res chain seq x y z
N MET A 1 -33.81 -4.53 -12.12
CA MET A 1 -32.66 -4.12 -12.98
C MET A 1 -31.99 -2.98 -12.28
N ALA A 2 -30.66 -2.96 -12.21
CA ALA A 2 -29.89 -1.84 -11.65
C ALA A 2 -30.25 -0.54 -12.40
N GLN A 3 -30.42 0.58 -11.68
CA GLN A 3 -30.72 1.86 -12.31
C GLN A 3 -29.50 2.39 -13.08
N TYR A 4 -28.30 2.09 -12.59
CA TYR A 4 -27.02 2.41 -13.22
C TYR A 4 -25.91 1.46 -12.74
N ALA A 5 -24.77 1.51 -13.42
CA ALA A 5 -23.57 0.81 -13.02
C ALA A 5 -22.41 1.76 -12.81
N ILE A 6 -21.44 1.31 -12.01
CA ILE A 6 -20.20 2.00 -11.67
C ILE A 6 -19.04 1.17 -12.20
N ALA A 7 -18.15 1.77 -12.97
CA ALA A 7 -16.89 1.15 -13.34
C ALA A 7 -15.77 1.61 -12.42
N VAL A 8 -14.97 0.68 -11.94
CA VAL A 8 -13.78 0.95 -11.11
C VAL A 8 -12.55 0.45 -11.83
N PHE A 9 -11.61 1.35 -12.08
CA PHE A 9 -10.29 1.01 -12.58
C PHE A 9 -9.31 0.95 -11.40
N ASP A 10 -8.95 -0.28 -10.99
CA ASP A 10 -8.06 -0.57 -9.89
C ASP A 10 -6.67 -0.94 -10.45
N VAL A 11 -5.72 -0.03 -10.29
CA VAL A 11 -4.37 -0.11 -10.85
C VAL A 11 -3.37 -0.46 -9.76
N GLY A 12 -3.34 -1.71 -9.36
CA GLY A 12 -2.29 -2.22 -8.47
C GLY A 12 -0.93 -2.33 -9.16
N LYS A 13 0.14 -2.50 -8.41
CA LYS A 13 1.51 -2.64 -9.00
C LYS A 13 1.59 -3.83 -9.94
N THR A 14 1.11 -4.98 -9.52
CA THR A 14 1.13 -6.22 -10.31
C THR A 14 -0.11 -6.34 -11.20
N ASN A 15 -1.29 -6.34 -10.61
CA ASN A 15 -2.54 -6.53 -11.30
C ASN A 15 -3.22 -5.21 -11.62
N LYS A 16 -3.71 -5.05 -12.87
CA LYS A 16 -4.64 -4.01 -13.28
C LYS A 16 -6.01 -4.66 -13.42
N LYS A 17 -7.02 -4.11 -12.75
CA LYS A 17 -8.38 -4.64 -12.73
C LYS A 17 -9.38 -3.61 -13.22
N LEU A 18 -10.37 -4.04 -13.96
CA LEU A 18 -11.56 -3.25 -14.25
C LEU A 18 -12.77 -4.03 -13.70
N LEU A 19 -13.48 -3.41 -12.78
CA LEU A 19 -14.64 -4.02 -12.11
C LEU A 19 -15.88 -3.17 -12.39
N VAL A 20 -17.04 -3.82 -12.45
CA VAL A 20 -18.32 -3.17 -12.61
C VAL A 20 -19.22 -3.53 -11.44
N TYR A 21 -19.72 -2.52 -10.75
CA TYR A 21 -20.66 -2.65 -9.64
C TYR A 21 -22.05 -2.11 -10.07
N ASN A 22 -23.11 -2.65 -9.48
CA ASN A 22 -24.46 -2.07 -9.62
C ASN A 22 -24.65 -0.91 -8.60
N ASP A 23 -25.83 -0.29 -8.67
CA ASP A 23 -26.26 0.78 -7.75
C ASP A 23 -26.46 0.30 -6.30
N GLN A 24 -26.39 -1.00 -5.99
CA GLN A 24 -26.38 -1.59 -4.67
C GLN A 24 -24.95 -1.97 -4.20
N LEU A 25 -23.90 -1.61 -4.98
CA LEU A 25 -22.50 -1.97 -4.74
C LEU A 25 -22.22 -3.48 -4.79
N GLU A 26 -23.05 -4.24 -5.49
CA GLU A 26 -22.78 -5.64 -5.79
C GLU A 26 -21.90 -5.75 -7.03
N LEU A 27 -20.87 -6.58 -6.99
CA LEU A 27 -19.99 -6.83 -8.13
C LEU A 27 -20.72 -7.59 -9.22
N LEU A 28 -20.81 -7.00 -10.41
CA LEU A 28 -21.47 -7.58 -11.58
C LEU A 28 -20.49 -8.33 -12.49
N ASP A 29 -19.31 -7.74 -12.71
CA ASP A 29 -18.32 -8.29 -13.63
C ASP A 29 -16.92 -7.77 -13.26
N SER A 30 -15.88 -8.50 -13.64
CA SER A 30 -14.50 -8.08 -13.45
C SER A 30 -13.57 -8.71 -14.48
N VAL A 31 -12.54 -7.96 -14.84
CA VAL A 31 -11.44 -8.46 -15.65
C VAL A 31 -10.13 -7.95 -15.08
N GLN A 32 -9.09 -8.77 -15.13
CA GLN A 32 -7.76 -8.38 -14.67
C GLN A 32 -6.67 -8.79 -15.64
N LYS A 33 -5.57 -8.05 -15.62
CA LYS A 33 -4.38 -8.35 -16.42
C LYS A 33 -3.12 -7.89 -15.71
N VAL A 34 -2.05 -8.65 -15.88
CA VAL A 34 -0.69 -8.28 -15.48
C VAL A 34 0.01 -7.63 -16.65
N PHE A 35 0.68 -6.52 -16.38
CA PHE A 35 1.52 -5.82 -17.34
C PHE A 35 2.94 -5.75 -16.77
N PRO A 36 3.89 -6.51 -17.33
CA PRO A 36 5.25 -6.52 -16.82
C PRO A 36 5.92 -5.16 -17.06
N VAL A 37 6.73 -4.76 -16.09
CA VAL A 37 7.63 -3.60 -16.20
C VAL A 37 8.58 -3.83 -17.37
N GLN A 38 8.81 -2.80 -18.16
CA GLN A 38 9.73 -2.80 -19.30
C GLN A 38 11.08 -2.22 -18.87
N ASN A 39 12.19 -2.86 -19.25
CA ASN A 39 13.52 -2.27 -19.08
C ASN A 39 13.96 -1.66 -20.41
N LYS A 40 14.24 -0.36 -20.40
CA LYS A 40 14.76 0.36 -21.55
C LYS A 40 16.01 1.13 -21.15
N ASP A 41 17.13 0.77 -21.73
CA ASP A 41 18.43 1.40 -21.46
C ASP A 41 18.80 1.41 -19.96
N GLY A 42 18.44 0.33 -19.23
CA GLY A 42 18.70 0.17 -17.81
C GLY A 42 17.65 0.85 -16.89
N VAL A 43 16.63 1.51 -17.44
CA VAL A 43 15.57 2.16 -16.68
C VAL A 43 14.27 1.32 -16.73
N GLU A 44 13.68 1.09 -15.57
CA GLU A 44 12.40 0.40 -15.44
C GLU A 44 11.22 1.35 -15.72
N LEU A 45 10.37 0.96 -16.68
CA LEU A 45 9.24 1.77 -17.15
C LEU A 45 7.93 1.03 -17.04
N GLU A 46 6.85 1.75 -16.72
CA GLU A 46 5.48 1.23 -16.78
C GLU A 46 4.92 1.30 -18.21
N PRO A 47 4.28 0.23 -18.72
CA PRO A 47 3.74 0.17 -20.09
C PRO A 47 2.37 0.85 -20.19
N ILE A 48 2.31 2.15 -19.90
CA ILE A 48 1.07 2.92 -19.73
C ILE A 48 0.16 2.91 -20.97
N ASP A 49 0.73 2.92 -22.17
CA ASP A 49 -0.04 2.89 -23.42
C ASP A 49 -0.72 1.53 -23.64
N GLU A 50 -0.12 0.44 -23.17
CA GLU A 50 -0.72 -0.89 -23.24
C GLU A 50 -1.88 -1.02 -22.24
N VAL A 51 -1.69 -0.44 -21.06
CA VAL A 51 -2.72 -0.37 -20.01
C VAL A 51 -3.91 0.45 -20.50
N GLU A 52 -3.68 1.61 -21.14
CA GLU A 52 -4.77 2.45 -21.70
C GLU A 52 -5.57 1.71 -22.78
N ARG A 53 -4.89 1.04 -23.72
CA ARG A 53 -5.57 0.25 -24.75
C ARG A 53 -6.45 -0.85 -24.15
N TRP A 54 -5.94 -1.59 -23.19
CA TRP A 54 -6.66 -2.63 -22.49
C TRP A 54 -7.87 -2.06 -21.72
N LEU A 55 -7.71 -0.90 -21.05
CA LEU A 55 -8.79 -0.22 -20.35
C LEU A 55 -9.92 0.17 -21.31
N LEU A 56 -9.59 0.80 -22.44
CA LEU A 56 -10.57 1.24 -23.45
C LEU A 56 -11.35 0.07 -24.06
N GLU A 57 -10.67 -1.02 -24.40
CA GLU A 57 -11.29 -2.23 -24.95
C GLU A 57 -12.29 -2.85 -23.97
N ASN A 58 -11.91 -2.96 -22.68
CA ASN A 58 -12.78 -3.55 -21.66
C ASN A 58 -13.94 -2.61 -21.26
N LEU A 59 -13.69 -1.29 -21.15
CA LEU A 59 -14.76 -0.32 -20.93
C LEU A 59 -15.80 -0.34 -22.06
N ARG A 60 -15.37 -0.50 -23.31
CA ARG A 60 -16.28 -0.66 -24.44
C ARG A 60 -17.15 -1.90 -24.30
N SER A 61 -16.53 -3.04 -24.00
CA SER A 61 -17.25 -4.30 -23.79
C SER A 61 -18.25 -4.22 -22.64
N TYR A 62 -17.87 -3.56 -21.54
CA TYR A 62 -18.76 -3.38 -20.38
C TYR A 62 -19.84 -2.32 -20.62
N GLY A 63 -19.55 -1.26 -21.39
CA GLY A 63 -20.55 -0.26 -21.79
C GLY A 63 -21.69 -0.82 -22.64
N GLU A 64 -21.42 -1.89 -23.42
CA GLU A 64 -22.44 -2.61 -24.17
C GLU A 64 -23.37 -3.47 -23.28
N LYS A 65 -22.87 -3.89 -22.09
CA LYS A 65 -23.60 -4.77 -21.16
C LYS A 65 -24.30 -4.02 -20.04
N TYR A 66 -23.66 -2.94 -19.55
CA TYR A 66 -24.06 -2.27 -18.32
C TYR A 66 -24.25 -0.77 -18.54
N PRO A 67 -25.28 -0.14 -17.94
CA PRO A 67 -25.53 1.30 -18.04
C PRO A 67 -24.57 2.08 -17.13
N ILE A 68 -23.27 2.10 -17.47
CA ILE A 68 -22.23 2.78 -16.68
C ILE A 68 -22.50 4.30 -16.68
N ARG A 69 -22.59 4.88 -15.47
CA ARG A 69 -22.85 6.32 -15.25
C ARG A 69 -21.75 7.00 -14.45
N ALA A 70 -20.96 6.25 -13.72
CA ALA A 70 -19.84 6.78 -12.94
C ALA A 70 -18.60 5.90 -13.10
N ILE A 71 -17.45 6.54 -13.12
CA ILE A 71 -16.14 5.87 -13.14
C ILE A 71 -15.32 6.41 -11.97
N SER A 72 -14.67 5.52 -11.24
CA SER A 72 -13.65 5.87 -10.25
C SER A 72 -12.36 5.14 -10.52
N VAL A 73 -11.25 5.76 -10.15
CA VAL A 73 -9.91 5.18 -10.30
C VAL A 73 -9.27 5.07 -8.95
N THR A 74 -8.70 3.90 -8.67
CA THR A 74 -7.81 3.71 -7.52
C THR A 74 -6.48 3.15 -8.01
N THR A 75 -5.38 3.62 -7.46
CA THR A 75 -4.05 3.17 -7.88
C THR A 75 -3.11 3.00 -6.69
N HIS A 76 -2.09 2.17 -6.89
CA HIS A 76 -0.94 2.17 -5.99
C HIS A 76 -0.30 3.56 -5.90
N GLY A 77 0.34 3.87 -4.79
CA GLY A 77 1.10 5.08 -4.57
C GLY A 77 2.39 5.17 -5.40
N ALA A 78 3.24 6.12 -5.07
CA ALA A 78 4.59 6.27 -5.62
C ALA A 78 4.70 6.67 -7.10
N SER A 79 3.61 6.85 -7.83
CA SER A 79 3.62 7.01 -9.29
C SER A 79 3.00 8.33 -9.75
N PHE A 80 3.54 8.86 -10.83
CA PHE A 80 3.10 10.10 -11.47
C PHE A 80 3.34 10.02 -12.98
N VAL A 81 2.69 10.89 -13.74
CA VAL A 81 2.90 11.04 -15.18
C VAL A 81 3.15 12.50 -15.52
N CYS A 82 4.23 12.76 -16.23
CA CYS A 82 4.51 14.06 -16.81
C CYS A 82 3.77 14.23 -18.14
N VAL A 83 2.98 15.28 -18.27
CA VAL A 83 2.12 15.53 -19.44
C VAL A 83 2.53 16.83 -20.10
N GLY A 84 2.68 16.78 -21.43
CA GLY A 84 2.97 17.94 -22.27
C GLY A 84 1.73 18.78 -22.60
N GLU A 85 1.93 19.83 -23.41
CA GLU A 85 0.85 20.72 -23.83
C GLU A 85 -0.18 20.03 -24.73
N ASP A 86 0.24 19.00 -25.44
CA ASP A 86 -0.63 18.16 -26.29
C ASP A 86 -1.46 17.13 -25.52
N GLY A 87 -1.39 17.12 -24.19
CA GLY A 87 -2.07 16.17 -23.31
C GLY A 87 -1.48 14.77 -23.33
N LYS A 88 -0.33 14.58 -23.97
CA LYS A 88 0.37 13.29 -24.00
C LYS A 88 1.52 13.26 -22.99
N GLN A 89 1.94 12.05 -22.68
CA GLN A 89 3.13 11.82 -21.87
C GLN A 89 4.36 12.48 -22.47
N SER A 90 5.04 13.35 -21.72
CA SER A 90 6.23 14.07 -22.16
C SER A 90 7.53 13.28 -21.89
N VAL A 91 7.59 12.54 -20.77
CA VAL A 91 8.68 11.61 -20.45
C VAL A 91 8.12 10.22 -20.18
N PRO A 92 8.88 9.15 -20.40
CA PRO A 92 8.41 7.79 -20.08
C PRO A 92 7.99 7.67 -18.59
N MET A 93 6.89 6.96 -18.31
CA MET A 93 6.46 6.73 -16.95
C MET A 93 7.42 5.76 -16.25
N LEU A 94 8.04 6.21 -15.18
CA LEU A 94 8.95 5.40 -14.36
C LEU A 94 8.19 4.34 -13.56
N SER A 95 8.78 3.16 -13.45
CA SER A 95 8.42 2.25 -12.38
C SER A 95 9.06 2.74 -11.08
N TYR A 96 8.28 2.84 -10.01
CA TYR A 96 8.81 3.28 -8.72
C TYR A 96 9.78 2.29 -8.07
N THR A 97 9.86 1.05 -8.60
CA THR A 97 10.82 0.03 -8.18
C THR A 97 12.21 0.24 -8.76
N HIS A 98 12.36 1.14 -9.73
CA HIS A 98 13.67 1.46 -10.29
C HIS A 98 14.60 2.04 -9.23
N GLU A 99 15.78 1.40 -9.07
CA GLU A 99 16.80 1.81 -8.11
C GLU A 99 17.94 2.53 -8.86
N PRO A 100 18.06 3.85 -8.69
CA PRO A 100 19.07 4.65 -9.39
C PRO A 100 20.46 4.63 -8.74
N GLY A 101 20.56 4.04 -7.53
CA GLY A 101 21.81 3.93 -6.77
C GLY A 101 22.04 5.05 -5.76
N ASP A 102 22.95 4.78 -4.80
CA ASP A 102 23.20 5.64 -3.63
C ASP A 102 23.57 7.09 -3.99
N ALA A 103 24.42 7.27 -5.00
CA ALA A 103 24.85 8.60 -5.43
C ALA A 103 23.68 9.50 -5.87
N PHE A 104 22.66 8.93 -6.48
CA PHE A 104 21.45 9.67 -6.83
C PHE A 104 20.67 10.09 -5.57
N HIS A 105 20.53 9.19 -4.61
CA HIS A 105 19.82 9.49 -3.36
C HIS A 105 20.54 10.58 -2.57
N GLU A 106 21.86 10.52 -2.45
CA GLU A 106 22.68 11.55 -1.82
C GLU A 106 22.48 12.92 -2.49
N GLU A 107 22.52 12.97 -3.82
CA GLU A 107 22.31 14.20 -4.58
C GLU A 107 20.89 14.76 -4.40
N PHE A 108 19.88 13.90 -4.41
CA PHE A 108 18.50 14.31 -4.16
C PHE A 108 18.38 15.00 -2.79
N TYR A 109 18.85 14.35 -1.72
CA TYR A 109 18.77 14.92 -0.37
C TYR A 109 19.65 16.16 -0.17
N ALA A 110 20.79 16.24 -0.87
CA ALA A 110 21.59 17.46 -0.87
C ALA A 110 20.85 18.66 -1.49
N LYS A 111 19.93 18.39 -2.43
CA LYS A 111 19.14 19.42 -3.12
C LYS A 111 17.90 19.86 -2.31
N VAL A 112 17.17 18.92 -1.72
CA VAL A 112 15.84 19.20 -1.13
C VAL A 112 15.83 19.19 0.40
N GLY A 113 16.93 18.87 1.04
CA GLY A 113 17.06 18.75 2.49
C GLY A 113 17.17 17.30 2.98
N ASP A 114 17.61 17.12 4.21
CA ASP A 114 17.81 15.80 4.79
C ASP A 114 16.48 15.06 5.06
N ALA A 115 16.54 13.73 5.01
CA ALA A 115 15.36 12.86 5.11
C ALA A 115 14.59 13.02 6.44
N LYS A 116 15.25 13.32 7.56
CA LYS A 116 14.59 13.50 8.86
C LYS A 116 13.82 14.81 8.92
N THR A 117 14.39 15.88 8.36
CA THR A 117 13.69 17.17 8.24
C THR A 117 12.47 17.02 7.31
N LEU A 118 12.64 16.34 6.18
CA LEU A 118 11.52 16.07 5.28
C LEU A 118 10.43 15.21 5.96
N GLN A 119 10.80 14.22 6.78
CA GLN A 119 9.83 13.43 7.53
C GLN A 119 9.00 14.30 8.48
N ARG A 120 9.61 15.27 9.16
CA ARG A 120 8.90 16.19 10.05
C ARG A 120 7.92 17.09 9.31
N THR A 121 8.33 17.65 8.18
CA THR A 121 7.54 18.66 7.45
C THR A 121 6.52 18.07 6.51
N THR A 122 6.85 16.96 5.86
CA THR A 122 5.98 16.31 4.86
C THR A 122 5.34 15.02 5.37
N ALA A 123 5.56 14.67 6.63
CA ALA A 123 5.12 13.43 7.26
C ALA A 123 5.52 12.15 6.51
N THR A 124 6.51 12.24 5.64
CA THR A 124 6.94 11.19 4.71
C THR A 124 8.30 10.65 5.09
N LEU A 125 8.42 9.33 5.29
CA LEU A 125 9.71 8.69 5.55
C LEU A 125 10.55 8.54 4.28
N GLN A 126 11.86 8.32 4.48
CA GLN A 126 12.76 7.91 3.43
C GLN A 126 12.46 6.47 3.02
N LEU A 127 12.08 6.29 1.76
CA LEU A 127 11.89 4.98 1.14
C LEU A 127 13.00 4.71 0.11
N GLY A 128 13.30 3.45 -0.16
CA GLY A 128 14.24 3.03 -1.19
C GLY A 128 13.74 3.31 -2.61
N ALA A 129 14.57 3.03 -3.59
CA ALA A 129 14.24 3.20 -5.01
C ALA A 129 13.60 4.58 -5.31
N LEU A 130 12.69 4.66 -6.26
CA LEU A 130 11.92 5.86 -6.58
C LEU A 130 10.53 5.89 -5.92
N ILE A 131 10.34 5.21 -4.79
CA ILE A 131 9.04 5.10 -4.12
C ILE A 131 8.48 6.47 -3.67
N ASN A 132 9.34 7.44 -3.33
CA ASN A 132 8.88 8.81 -3.10
C ASN A 132 8.73 9.54 -4.44
N PRO A 133 7.53 9.96 -4.88
CA PRO A 133 7.32 10.64 -6.17
C PRO A 133 8.28 11.78 -6.48
N ALA A 134 8.63 12.60 -5.50
CA ALA A 134 9.62 13.67 -5.71
C ALA A 134 10.98 13.17 -6.22
N LYS A 135 11.43 11.98 -5.78
CA LYS A 135 12.65 11.34 -6.29
C LYS A 135 12.48 10.95 -7.75
N GLY A 136 11.35 10.34 -8.10
CA GLY A 136 11.04 9.96 -9.47
C GLY A 136 10.97 11.17 -10.41
N ILE A 137 10.41 12.29 -9.95
CA ILE A 137 10.38 13.55 -10.71
C ILE A 137 11.80 14.08 -10.91
N TYR A 138 12.61 14.11 -9.86
CA TYR A 138 14.01 14.54 -9.97
C TYR A 138 14.82 13.62 -10.88
N PHE A 139 14.61 12.30 -10.81
CA PHE A 139 15.22 11.34 -11.74
C PHE A 139 14.82 11.64 -13.19
N SER A 140 13.53 11.92 -13.44
CA SER A 140 13.04 12.26 -14.78
C SER A 140 13.69 13.54 -15.34
N GLN A 141 13.88 14.56 -14.49
CA GLN A 141 14.58 15.80 -14.85
C GLN A 141 16.02 15.53 -15.31
N LYS A 142 16.72 14.63 -14.63
CA LYS A 142 18.12 14.28 -14.93
C LYS A 142 18.26 13.35 -16.13
N GLN A 143 17.40 12.34 -16.20
CA GLN A 143 17.48 11.29 -17.22
C GLN A 143 17.03 11.79 -18.60
N TRP A 144 16.00 12.64 -18.63
CA TRP A 144 15.41 13.14 -19.88
C TRP A 144 15.19 14.66 -19.88
N PRO A 145 16.25 15.48 -19.74
CA PRO A 145 16.11 16.93 -19.52
C PRO A 145 15.35 17.65 -20.65
N GLU A 146 15.63 17.31 -21.91
CA GLU A 146 14.97 17.92 -23.08
C GLU A 146 13.49 17.52 -23.18
N ALA A 147 13.15 16.28 -22.80
CA ALA A 147 11.79 15.80 -22.79
C ALA A 147 11.02 16.39 -21.59
N PHE A 148 11.65 16.41 -20.41
CA PHE A 148 11.07 16.99 -19.20
C PHE A 148 10.78 18.49 -19.36
N ALA A 149 11.63 19.23 -20.08
CA ALA A 149 11.39 20.66 -20.38
C ALA A 149 10.08 20.93 -21.15
N LYS A 150 9.49 19.90 -21.79
CA LYS A 150 8.17 19.99 -22.45
C LYS A 150 6.99 19.68 -21.51
N THR A 151 7.27 19.26 -20.26
CA THR A 151 6.24 18.98 -19.28
C THR A 151 5.50 20.25 -18.90
N LYS A 152 4.17 20.20 -18.94
CA LYS A 152 3.27 21.26 -18.52
C LYS A 152 2.53 20.92 -17.25
N ARG A 153 2.28 19.62 -17.02
CA ARG A 153 1.58 19.12 -15.84
C ARG A 153 2.26 17.86 -15.33
N ILE A 154 2.29 17.70 -14.02
CA ILE A 154 2.67 16.48 -13.33
C ILE A 154 1.40 15.97 -12.64
N LEU A 155 0.87 14.85 -13.10
CA LEU A 155 -0.36 14.26 -12.59
C LEU A 155 -0.04 13.01 -11.79
N PHE A 156 -0.65 12.89 -10.62
CA PHE A 156 -0.58 11.67 -9.85
C PHE A 156 -1.42 10.57 -10.52
N PHE A 157 -1.10 9.34 -10.23
CA PHE A 157 -1.51 8.23 -11.07
C PHE A 157 -3.04 8.05 -11.19
N PRO A 158 -3.88 8.15 -10.12
CA PRO A 158 -5.34 8.12 -10.29
C PRO A 158 -5.83 9.29 -11.15
N GLN A 159 -5.30 10.49 -10.91
CA GLN A 159 -5.73 11.71 -11.62
C GLN A 159 -5.22 11.76 -13.06
N TYR A 160 -4.12 11.08 -13.38
CA TYR A 160 -3.72 10.90 -14.77
C TYR A 160 -4.80 10.14 -15.56
N TRP A 161 -5.31 9.05 -15.02
CA TRP A 161 -6.39 8.30 -15.67
C TRP A 161 -7.69 9.13 -15.76
N GLY A 162 -8.01 9.86 -14.69
CA GLY A 162 -9.12 10.83 -14.71
C GLY A 162 -8.95 11.88 -15.80
N PHE A 163 -7.75 12.45 -15.93
CA PHE A 163 -7.40 13.41 -17.00
C PHE A 163 -7.56 12.80 -18.40
N ARG A 164 -7.11 11.54 -18.62
CA ARG A 164 -7.28 10.84 -19.90
C ARG A 164 -8.75 10.67 -20.29
N MET A 165 -9.64 10.58 -19.30
CA MET A 165 -11.10 10.43 -19.50
C MET A 165 -11.81 11.77 -19.70
N THR A 166 -11.43 12.81 -18.96
CA THR A 166 -12.18 14.07 -18.85
C THR A 166 -11.48 15.28 -19.44
N GLY A 167 -10.16 15.27 -19.56
CA GLY A 167 -9.35 16.45 -19.88
C GLY A 167 -9.10 17.40 -18.69
N GLU A 168 -9.68 17.13 -17.52
CA GLU A 168 -9.61 17.99 -16.34
C GLU A 168 -8.39 17.62 -15.47
N VAL A 169 -7.80 18.64 -14.82
CA VAL A 169 -6.61 18.53 -13.97
C VAL A 169 -6.96 18.76 -12.51
N ALA A 170 -6.62 17.83 -11.65
CA ALA A 170 -6.76 17.95 -10.21
C ALA A 170 -5.79 17.02 -9.48
N ALA A 171 -5.70 17.16 -8.16
CA ALA A 171 -5.11 16.19 -7.24
C ALA A 171 -6.09 15.82 -6.13
N ASP A 172 -5.85 14.70 -5.49
CA ASP A 172 -6.63 14.19 -4.37
C ASP A 172 -5.75 14.11 -3.12
N TYR A 173 -6.32 14.46 -1.96
CA TYR A 173 -5.58 14.48 -0.70
C TYR A 173 -4.97 13.14 -0.31
N THR A 174 -5.65 12.02 -0.60
CA THR A 174 -5.16 10.69 -0.20
C THR A 174 -3.88 10.30 -0.91
N TYR A 175 -3.70 10.80 -2.14
CA TYR A 175 -2.51 10.51 -2.93
C TYR A 175 -1.35 11.47 -2.62
N ILE A 176 -1.62 12.78 -2.62
CA ILE A 176 -0.56 13.78 -2.34
C ILE A 176 0.00 13.66 -0.94
N GLY A 177 -0.84 13.27 0.02
CA GLY A 177 -0.45 13.01 1.41
C GLY A 177 0.19 11.63 1.63
N CYS A 178 0.42 10.80 0.60
CA CYS A 178 1.01 9.48 0.74
C CYS A 178 2.44 9.45 0.23
N HIS A 179 3.42 9.51 1.14
CA HIS A 179 4.88 9.40 0.94
C HIS A 179 5.47 10.16 -0.28
N THR A 180 4.85 11.28 -0.70
CA THR A 180 5.27 12.01 -1.91
C THR A 180 6.47 12.91 -1.72
N TYR A 181 6.74 13.41 -0.52
CA TYR A 181 7.56 14.57 -0.17
C TYR A 181 7.02 15.91 -0.68
N LEU A 182 5.91 15.93 -1.42
CA LEU A 182 5.40 17.12 -2.08
C LEU A 182 4.32 17.86 -1.28
N TRP A 183 3.80 17.28 -0.18
CA TRP A 183 2.77 17.90 0.66
C TRP A 183 3.32 18.31 2.02
N ASP A 184 3.07 19.58 2.41
CA ASP A 184 3.40 20.12 3.72
C ASP A 184 2.15 20.04 4.61
N TYR A 185 2.16 19.19 5.61
CA TYR A 185 1.01 18.95 6.48
C TYR A 185 0.70 20.11 7.44
N GLU A 186 1.70 20.94 7.74
CA GLU A 186 1.52 22.08 8.62
C GLU A 186 0.91 23.26 7.86
N LYS A 187 1.44 23.53 6.66
CA LYS A 187 0.95 24.61 5.80
C LYS A 187 -0.33 24.26 5.04
N TRP A 188 -0.61 22.97 4.90
CA TRP A 188 -1.69 22.42 4.08
C TRP A 188 -1.60 22.87 2.62
N ASP A 189 -0.38 22.82 2.07
CA ASP A 189 -0.02 23.25 0.72
C ASP A 189 1.15 22.41 0.20
N TRP A 190 1.53 22.60 -1.05
CA TRP A 190 2.73 22.01 -1.63
C TRP A 190 3.97 22.36 -0.80
N SER A 191 4.80 21.37 -0.53
CA SER A 191 6.02 21.54 0.27
C SER A 191 7.11 22.33 -0.47
N SER A 192 8.14 22.78 0.26
CA SER A 192 9.33 23.40 -0.32
C SER A 192 10.05 22.52 -1.34
N VAL A 193 9.88 21.20 -1.28
CA VAL A 193 10.46 20.27 -2.25
C VAL A 193 9.96 20.56 -3.66
N ALA A 194 8.71 21.00 -3.82
CA ALA A 194 8.16 21.41 -5.12
C ALA A 194 8.90 22.65 -5.69
N ASP A 195 9.27 23.59 -4.81
CA ASP A 195 10.03 24.80 -5.19
C ASP A 195 11.50 24.43 -5.49
N ASP A 196 12.14 23.63 -4.64
CA ASP A 196 13.53 23.18 -4.81
C ASP A 196 13.74 22.39 -6.10
N LEU A 197 12.72 21.62 -6.53
CA LEU A 197 12.73 20.91 -7.80
C LEU A 197 12.27 21.79 -8.98
N GLY A 198 11.73 23.00 -8.73
CA GLY A 198 11.21 23.92 -9.77
C GLY A 198 9.96 23.40 -10.47
N ILE A 199 9.11 22.67 -9.77
CA ILE A 199 7.93 22.00 -10.35
C ILE A 199 6.59 22.51 -9.83
N ARG A 200 6.56 23.47 -8.90
CA ARG A 200 5.31 23.95 -8.26
C ARG A 200 4.24 24.34 -9.29
N GLU A 201 4.61 25.08 -10.33
CA GLU A 201 3.72 25.51 -11.40
C GLU A 201 3.23 24.36 -12.33
N MET A 202 3.84 23.17 -12.20
CA MET A 202 3.43 21.98 -12.95
C MET A 202 2.46 21.09 -12.15
N LEU A 203 2.36 21.31 -10.84
CA LEU A 203 1.46 20.56 -9.96
C LEU A 203 0.02 21.12 -10.08
N PRO A 204 -1.02 20.29 -9.84
CA PRO A 204 -2.40 20.75 -9.91
C PRO A 204 -2.73 21.83 -8.88
N ASP A 205 -3.40 22.92 -9.31
CA ASP A 205 -3.93 23.94 -8.39
C ASP A 205 -5.20 23.48 -7.69
N ARG A 206 -6.03 22.66 -8.40
CA ARG A 206 -7.24 22.08 -7.84
C ARG A 206 -6.89 20.84 -7.04
N ILE A 207 -7.09 20.89 -5.73
CA ILE A 207 -6.96 19.74 -4.82
C ILE A 207 -8.32 19.51 -4.18
N GLY A 208 -8.77 18.27 -4.15
CA GLY A 208 -10.09 17.92 -3.65
C GLY A 208 -10.15 16.59 -2.92
N ARG A 209 -11.36 16.19 -2.59
CA ARG A 209 -11.66 14.89 -1.99
C ARG A 209 -11.85 13.84 -3.07
N SER A 210 -11.53 12.59 -2.75
CA SER A 210 -11.58 11.49 -3.70
C SER A 210 -12.92 11.34 -4.43
N TRP A 211 -14.03 11.68 -3.78
CA TRP A 211 -15.39 11.63 -4.35
C TRP A 211 -15.83 12.88 -5.10
N ASP A 212 -15.04 13.96 -5.10
CA ASP A 212 -15.39 15.12 -5.91
C ASP A 212 -15.40 14.74 -7.38
N ILE A 213 -16.38 15.25 -8.11
CA ILE A 213 -16.48 15.00 -9.56
C ILE A 213 -15.35 15.76 -10.24
N LEU A 214 -14.44 15.02 -10.92
CA LEU A 214 -13.40 15.62 -11.74
C LEU A 214 -14.02 16.28 -12.98
N GLY A 215 -14.89 15.57 -13.66
CA GLY A 215 -15.62 16.00 -14.85
C GLY A 215 -16.45 14.87 -15.43
N SER A 216 -17.10 15.13 -16.57
CA SER A 216 -17.69 14.09 -17.43
C SER A 216 -16.70 13.67 -18.50
N ILE A 217 -16.84 12.48 -19.03
CA ILE A 217 -15.95 11.98 -20.08
C ILE A 217 -16.03 12.84 -21.35
N THR A 218 -14.88 12.98 -22.02
CA THR A 218 -14.80 13.72 -23.29
C THR A 218 -15.56 13.00 -24.41
N GLU A 219 -15.87 13.73 -25.48
CA GLU A 219 -16.48 13.15 -26.70
C GLU A 219 -15.56 12.08 -27.32
N GLU A 220 -14.25 12.33 -27.33
CA GLU A 220 -13.27 11.36 -27.82
C GLU A 220 -13.31 10.07 -27.01
N PHE A 221 -13.31 10.18 -25.68
CA PHE A 221 -13.35 9.01 -24.80
C PHE A 221 -14.69 8.26 -24.94
N ALA A 222 -15.82 8.98 -25.00
CA ALA A 222 -17.14 8.42 -25.23
C ALA A 222 -17.22 7.66 -26.56
N SER A 223 -16.64 8.20 -27.64
CA SER A 223 -16.61 7.54 -28.95
C SER A 223 -15.78 6.24 -28.95
N LYS A 224 -14.71 6.19 -28.18
CA LYS A 224 -13.84 4.99 -28.05
C LYS A 224 -14.48 3.89 -27.21
N THR A 225 -15.25 4.27 -26.19
CA THR A 225 -15.82 3.31 -25.21
C THR A 225 -17.30 3.00 -25.40
N GLY A 226 -18.02 3.81 -26.17
CA GLY A 226 -19.48 3.70 -26.32
C GLY A 226 -20.27 4.16 -25.08
N LEU A 227 -19.61 4.74 -24.06
CA LEU A 227 -20.27 5.25 -22.88
C LEU A 227 -20.98 6.59 -23.15
N SER A 228 -22.00 6.92 -22.33
CA SER A 228 -22.67 8.21 -22.39
C SER A 228 -21.70 9.33 -22.01
N ARG A 229 -21.77 10.46 -22.68
CA ARG A 229 -21.03 11.67 -22.33
C ARG A 229 -21.35 12.22 -20.93
N ASP A 230 -22.50 11.86 -20.38
CA ASP A 230 -22.91 12.22 -19.02
C ASP A 230 -22.26 11.32 -17.95
N THR A 231 -21.45 10.33 -18.36
CA THR A 231 -20.71 9.51 -17.41
C THR A 231 -19.70 10.36 -16.65
N ILE A 232 -19.88 10.46 -15.34
CA ILE A 232 -19.01 11.23 -14.47
C ILE A 232 -17.75 10.44 -14.10
N VAL A 233 -16.66 11.14 -13.83
CA VAL A 233 -15.41 10.58 -13.31
C VAL A 233 -15.08 11.31 -12.01
N THR A 234 -14.77 10.55 -10.94
CA THR A 234 -14.33 11.12 -9.66
C THR A 234 -12.84 11.47 -9.69
N LEU A 235 -12.34 12.24 -8.70
CA LEU A 235 -10.91 12.51 -8.56
C LEU A 235 -10.07 11.22 -8.42
N GLY A 236 -10.69 10.17 -7.91
CA GLY A 236 -9.97 8.92 -7.64
C GLY A 236 -9.26 8.93 -6.29
N ILE A 237 -8.64 7.82 -5.92
CA ILE A 237 -8.14 7.56 -4.57
C ILE A 237 -6.89 6.68 -4.58
N HIS A 238 -5.99 6.89 -3.61
CA HIS A 238 -4.89 5.96 -3.32
C HIS A 238 -5.42 4.61 -2.79
N ASP A 239 -4.83 3.49 -3.22
CA ASP A 239 -5.34 2.13 -2.95
C ASP A 239 -5.47 1.79 -1.46
N SER A 240 -4.45 2.08 -0.65
CA SER A 240 -4.51 1.83 0.80
C SER A 240 -5.59 2.67 1.49
N ASN A 241 -5.79 3.92 1.04
CA ASN A 241 -6.89 4.75 1.54
C ASN A 241 -8.25 4.27 1.04
N SER A 242 -8.30 3.69 -0.14
CA SER A 242 -9.52 3.09 -0.69
C SER A 242 -9.94 1.86 0.12
N SER A 243 -9.00 0.98 0.51
CA SER A 243 -9.30 -0.16 1.39
C SER A 243 -9.64 0.27 2.82
N LEU A 244 -9.08 1.38 3.31
CA LEU A 244 -9.39 1.93 4.62
C LEU A 244 -10.80 2.58 4.69
N LEU A 245 -11.30 3.15 3.59
CA LEU A 245 -12.54 3.92 3.55
C LEU A 245 -13.76 3.18 4.11
N PRO A 246 -14.03 1.90 3.79
CA PRO A 246 -15.14 1.16 4.39
C PRO A 246 -15.07 1.09 5.92
N TYR A 247 -13.87 0.95 6.48
CA TYR A 247 -13.66 0.92 7.93
C TYR A 247 -13.94 2.28 8.57
N LEU A 248 -13.44 3.37 7.97
CA LEU A 248 -13.72 4.73 8.44
C LEU A 248 -15.23 5.03 8.49
N ILE A 249 -16.00 4.48 7.55
CA ILE A 249 -17.47 4.65 7.51
C ILE A 249 -18.13 3.80 8.58
N LYS A 250 -17.77 2.52 8.71
CA LYS A 250 -18.45 1.56 9.58
C LYS A 250 -18.02 1.62 11.04
N LYS A 251 -16.76 2.06 11.28
CA LYS A 251 -16.08 2.04 12.57
C LYS A 251 -15.76 3.44 13.09
N LYS A 252 -16.50 4.44 12.62
CA LYS A 252 -16.28 5.86 12.94
C LYS A 252 -16.29 6.19 14.44
N ASP A 253 -16.97 5.38 15.25
CA ASP A 253 -17.10 5.55 16.70
C ASP A 253 -16.18 4.59 17.49
N GLU A 254 -15.32 3.85 16.81
CA GLU A 254 -14.39 2.88 17.38
C GLU A 254 -12.94 3.31 17.07
N GLU A 255 -12.05 3.15 18.02
CA GLU A 255 -10.62 3.24 17.77
C GLU A 255 -10.12 1.91 17.20
N PHE A 256 -9.42 1.96 16.09
CA PHE A 256 -8.95 0.76 15.41
C PHE A 256 -7.66 0.99 14.63
N VAL A 257 -6.95 -0.10 14.37
CA VAL A 257 -5.88 -0.18 13.36
C VAL A 257 -6.29 -1.18 12.30
N LEU A 258 -6.20 -0.78 11.05
CA LEU A 258 -6.28 -1.69 9.91
C LEU A 258 -4.88 -2.22 9.59
N ASN A 259 -4.69 -3.53 9.77
CA ASN A 259 -3.50 -4.28 9.38
C ASN A 259 -3.75 -4.92 8.01
N SER A 260 -3.47 -4.16 6.96
CA SER A 260 -3.65 -4.61 5.57
C SER A 260 -2.43 -5.42 5.13
N THR A 261 -2.66 -6.69 4.82
CA THR A 261 -1.58 -7.67 4.62
C THR A 261 -1.54 -8.22 3.20
N GLY A 262 -0.46 -7.92 2.51
CA GLY A 262 -0.07 -8.44 1.20
C GLY A 262 1.42 -8.73 1.21
N THR A 263 2.10 -8.60 0.09
CA THR A 263 3.57 -8.63 0.00
C THR A 263 4.19 -7.61 0.95
N TRP A 264 3.61 -6.41 1.00
CA TRP A 264 3.81 -5.42 2.05
C TRP A 264 2.65 -5.50 3.05
N CYS A 265 2.96 -5.43 4.34
CA CYS A 265 1.98 -5.23 5.39
C CYS A 265 1.99 -3.74 5.79
N VAL A 266 0.80 -3.14 5.73
CA VAL A 266 0.58 -1.73 6.03
C VAL A 266 -0.35 -1.62 7.22
N ALA A 267 0.16 -1.14 8.36
CA ALA A 267 -0.66 -0.84 9.52
C ALA A 267 -1.11 0.63 9.44
N MET A 268 -2.40 0.88 9.50
CA MET A 268 -3.02 2.19 9.35
C MET A 268 -3.88 2.51 10.57
N HIS A 269 -3.52 3.55 11.30
CA HIS A 269 -4.25 4.06 12.46
C HIS A 269 -4.77 5.47 12.16
N PRO A 270 -6.08 5.68 11.97
CA PRO A 270 -6.66 7.01 11.89
C PRO A 270 -6.41 7.80 13.17
N THR A 271 -5.95 9.03 13.05
CA THR A 271 -5.59 9.90 14.19
C THR A 271 -6.18 11.31 14.00
N ASP A 272 -6.22 12.11 15.07
CA ASP A 272 -6.73 13.48 15.00
C ASP A 272 -5.67 14.49 14.52
N GLU A 273 -4.39 14.17 14.69
CA GLU A 273 -3.27 15.08 14.37
C GLU A 273 -2.05 14.33 13.82
N VAL A 274 -1.23 15.06 13.07
CA VAL A 274 0.10 14.59 12.66
C VAL A 274 1.08 14.84 13.82
N ARG A 275 1.48 13.79 14.48
CA ARG A 275 2.44 13.86 15.57
C ARG A 275 3.43 12.70 15.51
N PHE A 276 4.69 13.05 15.48
CA PHE A 276 5.80 12.13 15.67
C PHE A 276 6.41 12.29 17.06
N GLU A 277 6.71 11.18 17.71
CA GLU A 277 7.65 11.20 18.83
C GLU A 277 9.08 11.32 18.29
N GLU A 278 10.00 11.86 19.08
CA GLU A 278 11.37 12.14 18.60
C GLU A 278 12.11 10.88 18.16
N GLU A 279 11.91 9.76 18.83
CA GLU A 279 12.49 8.45 18.52
C GLU A 279 11.92 7.79 17.25
N GLU A 280 10.79 8.30 16.74
CA GLU A 280 10.17 7.80 15.50
C GLU A 280 10.82 8.41 14.26
N ILE A 281 11.48 9.55 14.39
CA ILE A 281 12.14 10.22 13.27
C ILE A 281 13.30 9.37 12.74
N GLY A 282 13.24 9.06 11.46
CA GLY A 282 14.16 8.13 10.80
C GLY A 282 13.77 6.65 10.95
N LYS A 283 12.58 6.36 11.50
CA LYS A 283 12.00 5.02 11.56
C LYS A 283 10.94 4.83 10.49
N SER A 284 10.54 3.55 10.27
CA SER A 284 9.52 3.18 9.28
C SER A 284 8.11 3.51 9.78
N VAL A 285 7.83 4.81 9.91
CA VAL A 285 6.53 5.39 10.25
C VAL A 285 6.34 6.70 9.52
N PHE A 286 5.12 6.95 9.05
CA PHE A 286 4.76 8.14 8.29
C PHE A 286 3.25 8.41 8.45
N PHE A 287 2.75 9.48 7.85
CA PHE A 287 1.32 9.74 7.80
C PHE A 287 0.80 9.75 6.37
N ASN A 288 -0.41 9.25 6.22
CA ASN A 288 -1.27 9.46 5.06
C ASN A 288 -2.37 10.46 5.42
N ILE A 289 -3.04 11.01 4.41
CA ILE A 289 -4.30 11.74 4.56
C ILE A 289 -5.42 10.78 4.16
N SER A 290 -6.37 10.54 5.06
CA SER A 290 -7.53 9.71 4.77
C SER A 290 -8.45 10.36 3.72
N ALA A 291 -9.41 9.61 3.18
CA ALA A 291 -10.42 10.15 2.28
C ALA A 291 -11.22 11.31 2.93
N PHE A 292 -11.35 11.33 4.26
CA PHE A 292 -12.00 12.40 5.02
C PHE A 292 -11.11 13.62 5.31
N GLY A 293 -9.83 13.56 4.92
CA GLY A 293 -8.88 14.64 5.17
C GLY A 293 -8.23 14.59 6.56
N THR A 294 -8.42 13.50 7.31
CA THR A 294 -7.78 13.29 8.62
C THR A 294 -6.47 12.55 8.47
N PRO A 295 -5.50 12.76 9.39
CA PRO A 295 -4.25 12.00 9.36
C PRO A 295 -4.46 10.51 9.63
N VAL A 296 -3.63 9.69 9.02
CA VAL A 296 -3.55 8.24 9.27
C VAL A 296 -2.11 7.88 9.56
N LYS A 297 -1.78 7.60 10.81
CA LYS A 297 -0.44 7.15 11.18
C LYS A 297 -0.21 5.76 10.61
N THR A 298 0.86 5.60 9.85
CA THR A 298 1.05 4.43 9.00
C THR A 298 2.45 3.86 9.16
N THR A 299 2.57 2.55 9.20
CA THR A 299 3.85 1.82 9.04
C THR A 299 3.77 0.87 7.87
N ILE A 300 4.92 0.57 7.29
CA ILE A 300 5.04 -0.38 6.19
C ILE A 300 6.17 -1.37 6.48
N THR A 301 5.92 -2.66 6.26
CA THR A 301 6.85 -3.74 6.56
C THR A 301 6.73 -4.85 5.51
N PRO A 302 7.83 -5.42 4.99
CA PRO A 302 7.78 -6.47 3.96
C PRO A 302 7.51 -7.87 4.54
N VAL A 303 6.66 -7.96 5.57
CA VAL A 303 6.36 -9.21 6.30
C VAL A 303 5.78 -10.28 5.39
N GLY A 304 4.95 -9.90 4.41
CA GLY A 304 4.40 -10.84 3.43
C GLY A 304 5.46 -11.41 2.49
N LEU A 305 6.39 -10.57 2.03
CA LEU A 305 7.52 -11.03 1.22
C LEU A 305 8.40 -12.04 2.00
N GLU A 306 8.69 -11.75 3.27
CA GLU A 306 9.47 -12.65 4.11
C GLU A 306 8.74 -13.99 4.32
N PHE A 307 7.42 -13.94 4.55
CA PHE A 307 6.59 -15.13 4.64
C PHE A 307 6.66 -15.98 3.37
N GLU A 308 6.45 -15.40 2.21
CA GLU A 308 6.54 -16.08 0.91
C GLU A 308 7.92 -16.71 0.72
N THR A 309 8.99 -15.91 0.91
CA THR A 309 10.37 -16.36 0.73
C THR A 309 10.71 -17.60 1.59
N TYR A 310 10.46 -17.54 2.89
CA TYR A 310 10.80 -18.65 3.77
C TYR A 310 9.85 -19.85 3.59
N THR A 311 8.56 -19.63 3.32
CA THR A 311 7.63 -20.75 3.07
C THR A 311 7.94 -21.48 1.78
N GLU A 312 8.45 -20.82 0.74
CA GLU A 312 8.96 -21.47 -0.48
C GLU A 312 10.17 -22.34 -0.15
N ILE A 313 11.12 -21.84 0.64
CA ILE A 313 12.26 -22.63 1.12
C ILE A 313 11.81 -23.89 1.89
N PHE A 314 10.83 -23.74 2.78
CA PHE A 314 10.31 -24.87 3.55
C PHE A 314 9.58 -25.89 2.66
N LYS A 315 8.75 -25.45 1.73
CA LYS A 315 8.05 -26.33 0.78
C LYS A 315 9.03 -27.17 -0.07
N GLU A 316 10.11 -26.57 -0.51
CA GLU A 316 11.17 -27.30 -1.22
C GLU A 316 11.87 -28.34 -0.33
N LEU A 317 12.16 -27.99 0.93
CA LEU A 317 12.82 -28.91 1.87
C LEU A 317 11.93 -30.11 2.22
N TYR A 318 10.60 -29.90 2.32
CA TYR A 318 9.67 -30.96 2.78
C TYR A 318 8.87 -31.63 1.67
N GLY A 319 8.94 -31.10 0.44
CA GLY A 319 8.25 -31.67 -0.71
C GLY A 319 6.72 -31.61 -0.62
N GLY A 320 6.16 -30.63 0.07
CA GLY A 320 4.71 -30.46 0.27
C GLY A 320 4.27 -29.00 0.29
N GLU A 321 2.98 -28.77 0.01
CA GLU A 321 2.39 -27.42 0.00
C GLU A 321 1.59 -27.08 1.26
N GLU A 322 1.21 -28.08 2.08
CA GLU A 322 0.41 -27.87 3.27
C GLU A 322 1.26 -27.25 4.39
N LEU A 323 0.79 -26.12 4.91
CA LEU A 323 1.40 -25.45 6.05
C LEU A 323 1.01 -26.15 7.35
N PRO A 324 1.89 -26.20 8.37
CA PRO A 324 1.59 -26.79 9.66
C PRO A 324 0.39 -26.12 10.35
N GLU A 325 -0.37 -26.92 11.11
CA GLU A 325 -1.43 -26.39 11.97
C GLU A 325 -0.86 -25.71 13.22
N PHE A 326 -1.56 -24.69 13.72
CA PHE A 326 -1.19 -23.98 14.94
C PHE A 326 -1.07 -24.93 16.14
N ASN A 327 0.10 -24.95 16.77
CA ASN A 327 0.39 -25.77 17.93
C ASN A 327 0.92 -24.92 19.10
N ARG A 328 0.02 -24.56 20.05
CA ARG A 328 0.37 -23.73 21.20
C ARG A 328 1.53 -24.31 22.05
N ALA A 329 1.60 -25.64 22.23
CA ALA A 329 2.65 -26.26 23.04
C ALA A 329 4.03 -26.14 22.37
N LEU A 330 4.10 -26.22 21.03
CA LEU A 330 5.31 -26.02 20.26
C LEU A 330 5.80 -24.57 20.40
N TYR A 331 4.90 -23.57 20.23
CA TYR A 331 5.23 -22.16 20.45
C TYR A 331 5.78 -21.92 21.87
N GLN A 332 5.11 -22.44 22.89
CA GLN A 332 5.57 -22.30 24.28
C GLN A 332 6.96 -22.89 24.51
N ARG A 333 7.26 -24.01 23.87
CA ARG A 333 8.61 -24.63 23.93
C ARG A 333 9.66 -23.73 23.28
N ILE A 334 9.43 -23.26 22.04
CA ILE A 334 10.37 -22.39 21.31
C ILE A 334 10.62 -21.10 22.09
N ILE A 335 9.56 -20.48 22.63
CA ILE A 335 9.62 -19.26 23.44
C ILE A 335 10.48 -19.48 24.70
N ASN A 336 10.30 -20.61 25.40
CA ASN A 336 11.05 -20.92 26.62
C ASN A 336 12.54 -21.22 26.33
N GLU A 337 12.83 -21.95 25.25
CA GLU A 337 14.19 -22.36 24.87
C GLU A 337 15.02 -21.16 24.38
N LYS A 338 14.43 -20.18 23.71
CA LYS A 338 15.11 -19.00 23.15
C LYS A 338 16.34 -19.35 22.30
N GLY A 339 16.28 -20.53 21.64
CA GLY A 339 17.38 -21.07 20.86
C GLY A 339 17.24 -20.90 19.35
N HIS A 340 16.03 -20.61 18.85
CA HIS A 340 15.71 -20.54 17.43
C HIS A 340 15.19 -19.17 17.06
N PHE A 341 15.82 -18.53 16.05
CA PHE A 341 15.40 -17.24 15.51
C PHE A 341 15.53 -17.23 13.99
N ILE A 342 14.58 -16.58 13.31
CA ILE A 342 14.67 -16.16 11.92
C ILE A 342 14.62 -14.63 11.95
N LEU A 343 15.68 -13.97 11.52
CA LEU A 343 15.82 -12.53 11.63
C LEU A 343 15.43 -11.82 10.32
N PRO A 344 14.85 -10.61 10.42
CA PRO A 344 14.23 -9.92 9.30
C PRO A 344 15.23 -9.29 8.33
N SER A 345 14.64 -8.65 7.30
CA SER A 345 15.22 -7.83 6.25
C SER A 345 15.73 -8.61 5.04
N VAL A 346 14.92 -9.58 4.58
CA VAL A 346 15.10 -10.17 3.23
C VAL A 346 15.16 -9.08 2.17
N LEU A 347 14.36 -8.03 2.32
CA LEU A 347 14.49 -6.80 1.54
C LEU A 347 15.34 -5.78 2.31
N ALA A 348 16.58 -5.61 1.89
CA ALA A 348 17.53 -4.73 2.56
C ALA A 348 17.01 -3.29 2.70
N GLY A 349 17.20 -2.69 3.85
CA GLY A 349 16.82 -1.31 4.12
C GLY A 349 15.32 -1.07 4.36
N ALA A 350 14.48 -2.13 4.31
CA ALA A 350 13.04 -2.01 4.48
C ALA A 350 12.55 -2.43 5.87
N GLY A 351 11.31 -2.06 6.18
CA GLY A 351 10.59 -2.49 7.37
C GLY A 351 11.08 -1.86 8.67
N GLN A 352 10.83 -2.58 9.77
CA GLN A 352 11.07 -2.06 11.12
C GLN A 352 12.54 -2.17 11.55
N PHE A 353 13.32 -2.99 10.87
CA PHE A 353 14.72 -3.27 11.15
C PHE A 353 15.63 -3.09 9.92
N PRO A 354 15.70 -1.88 9.35
CA PRO A 354 16.37 -1.64 8.06
C PRO A 354 17.88 -1.94 8.08
N GLN A 355 18.51 -2.02 9.26
CA GLN A 355 19.93 -2.34 9.44
C GLN A 355 20.18 -3.84 9.67
N SER A 356 19.12 -4.65 9.88
CA SER A 356 19.26 -6.09 10.04
C SER A 356 19.70 -6.73 8.72
N LYS A 357 20.34 -7.89 8.84
CA LYS A 357 20.63 -8.78 7.71
C LYS A 357 19.86 -10.07 7.90
N PRO A 358 19.19 -10.57 6.87
CA PRO A 358 18.39 -11.80 6.99
C PRO A 358 19.30 -12.97 7.32
N ARG A 359 18.94 -13.76 8.31
CA ARG A 359 19.66 -14.93 8.79
C ARG A 359 18.81 -15.76 9.73
N ALA A 360 19.17 -17.01 9.94
CA ALA A 360 18.64 -17.80 11.03
C ALA A 360 19.71 -18.04 12.12
N ILE A 361 19.26 -18.22 13.35
CA ILE A 361 20.12 -18.53 14.49
C ILE A 361 19.58 -19.77 15.20
N GLU A 362 20.46 -20.72 15.48
CA GLU A 362 20.16 -21.92 16.24
C GLU A 362 21.20 -22.09 17.34
N ASN A 363 20.78 -21.97 18.61
CA ASN A 363 21.62 -22.11 19.79
C ASN A 363 22.94 -21.31 19.69
N GLY A 364 22.86 -20.05 19.21
CA GLY A 364 24.01 -19.18 19.01
C GLY A 364 24.79 -19.40 17.70
N THR A 365 24.48 -20.44 16.93
CA THR A 365 25.09 -20.65 15.62
C THR A 365 24.33 -19.84 14.56
N VAL A 366 25.05 -19.03 13.78
CA VAL A 366 24.48 -18.18 12.73
C VAL A 366 24.52 -18.86 11.37
N TYR A 367 23.41 -18.78 10.63
CA TYR A 367 23.25 -19.25 9.27
C TYR A 367 22.84 -18.08 8.39
N SER A 368 23.68 -17.70 7.44
CA SER A 368 23.36 -16.56 6.53
C SER A 368 22.19 -16.91 5.61
N TYR A 369 21.47 -15.89 5.16
CA TYR A 369 20.36 -16.05 4.24
C TYR A 369 20.82 -16.72 2.92
N GLU A 370 21.97 -16.32 2.38
CA GLU A 370 22.52 -16.89 1.14
C GLU A 370 22.74 -18.41 1.27
N ALA A 371 23.30 -18.87 2.41
CA ALA A 371 23.52 -20.29 2.65
C ALA A 371 22.21 -21.07 2.88
N ILE A 372 21.18 -20.40 3.39
CA ILE A 372 19.82 -20.94 3.52
C ILE A 372 19.15 -21.00 2.14
N ASP A 373 19.27 -19.93 1.35
CA ASP A 373 18.63 -19.78 0.06
C ASP A 373 19.19 -20.78 -0.98
N ASP A 374 20.51 -20.99 -1.01
CA ASP A 374 21.16 -21.98 -1.87
C ASP A 374 21.20 -23.41 -1.28
N ARG A 375 20.64 -23.61 -0.07
CA ARG A 375 20.61 -24.90 0.68
C ARG A 375 21.99 -25.46 1.04
N SER A 376 23.06 -24.68 0.90
CA SER A 376 24.41 -25.14 1.23
C SER A 376 24.60 -25.39 2.73
N ARG A 377 23.87 -24.62 3.57
CA ARG A 377 23.85 -24.76 5.01
C ARG A 377 22.57 -24.25 5.63
N VAL A 378 21.75 -25.15 6.18
CA VAL A 378 20.49 -24.81 6.88
C VAL A 378 20.58 -25.17 8.36
N PRO A 379 19.85 -24.47 9.26
CA PRO A 379 19.74 -24.86 10.66
C PRO A 379 19.10 -26.23 10.83
N GLU A 380 19.41 -26.95 11.93
CA GLU A 380 18.82 -28.25 12.20
C GLU A 380 17.30 -28.16 12.43
N PHE A 381 16.82 -27.06 13.07
CA PHE A 381 15.38 -26.88 13.27
C PHE A 381 14.61 -26.68 11.95
N PHE A 382 15.29 -26.41 10.84
CA PHE A 382 14.67 -26.45 9.51
C PHE A 382 14.35 -27.87 9.03
N ASN A 383 14.81 -28.92 9.71
CA ASN A 383 14.40 -30.31 9.47
C ASN A 383 13.10 -30.70 10.20
N ASP A 384 12.54 -29.79 11.02
CA ASP A 384 11.23 -29.91 11.68
C ASP A 384 10.32 -28.80 11.16
N PHE A 385 9.50 -29.09 10.14
CA PHE A 385 8.67 -28.07 9.47
C PHE A 385 7.79 -27.30 10.44
N PRO A 386 7.04 -27.92 11.37
CA PRO A 386 6.31 -27.20 12.40
C PRO A 386 7.19 -26.21 13.20
N ALA A 387 8.41 -26.59 13.58
CA ALA A 387 9.32 -25.73 14.34
C ALA A 387 9.85 -24.57 13.50
N ALA A 388 10.24 -24.82 12.25
CA ALA A 388 10.68 -23.78 11.31
C ALA A 388 9.57 -22.76 11.03
N TYR A 389 8.36 -23.25 10.75
CA TYR A 389 7.18 -22.43 10.50
C TYR A 389 6.76 -21.60 11.71
N ALA A 390 6.77 -22.21 12.91
CA ALA A 390 6.47 -21.49 14.15
C ALA A 390 7.50 -20.39 14.44
N THR A 391 8.80 -20.66 14.21
CA THR A 391 9.87 -19.67 14.39
C THR A 391 9.74 -18.51 13.39
N LEU A 392 9.35 -18.80 12.14
CA LEU A 392 9.05 -17.77 11.15
C LEU A 392 7.89 -16.88 11.63
N ASN A 393 6.75 -17.46 12.02
CA ASN A 393 5.59 -16.71 12.47
C ASN A 393 5.89 -15.84 13.71
N LEU A 394 6.74 -16.30 14.63
CA LEU A 394 7.24 -15.47 15.76
C LEU A 394 7.96 -14.22 15.25
N SER A 395 8.88 -14.38 14.28
CA SER A 395 9.58 -13.25 13.67
C SER A 395 8.62 -12.25 13.03
N LEU A 396 7.68 -12.73 12.21
CA LEU A 396 6.71 -11.90 11.50
C LEU A 396 5.77 -11.17 12.47
N ALA A 397 5.33 -11.86 13.52
CA ALA A 397 4.45 -11.29 14.54
C ALA A 397 5.17 -10.24 15.40
N ILE A 398 6.47 -10.42 15.74
CA ILE A 398 7.29 -9.42 16.43
C ILE A 398 7.46 -8.15 15.57
N GLN A 399 7.73 -8.30 14.27
CA GLN A 399 7.81 -7.16 13.36
C GLN A 399 6.50 -6.39 13.29
N THR A 400 5.37 -7.11 13.27
CA THR A 400 4.03 -6.51 13.27
C THR A 400 3.70 -5.87 14.61
N GLU A 401 4.08 -6.47 15.74
CA GLU A 401 3.94 -5.86 17.07
C GLU A 401 4.59 -4.48 17.11
N ILE A 402 5.83 -4.38 16.62
CA ILE A 402 6.56 -3.10 16.57
C ILE A 402 5.87 -2.11 15.62
N SER A 403 5.35 -2.58 14.48
CA SER A 403 4.58 -1.75 13.54
C SER A 403 3.33 -1.17 14.20
N LEU A 404 2.55 -2.00 14.91
CA LEU A 404 1.32 -1.59 15.59
C LEU A 404 1.59 -0.64 16.77
N LYS A 405 2.67 -0.87 17.51
CA LYS A 405 3.11 0.06 18.56
C LYS A 405 3.52 1.42 17.97
N ARG A 406 4.22 1.45 16.84
CA ARG A 406 4.64 2.69 16.16
C ARG A 406 3.49 3.49 15.57
N VAL A 407 2.38 2.88 15.22
CA VAL A 407 1.18 3.64 14.85
C VAL A 407 0.36 4.07 16.06
N ASN A 408 0.90 3.93 17.28
CA ASN A 408 0.28 4.29 18.55
C ASN A 408 -1.03 3.53 18.80
N LEU A 409 -1.07 2.21 18.50
CA LEU A 409 -2.18 1.38 18.88
C LEU A 409 -2.41 1.49 20.39
N THR A 410 -3.57 1.99 20.80
CA THR A 410 -3.93 2.12 22.22
C THR A 410 -4.49 0.81 22.78
N PRO A 411 -4.27 0.52 24.06
CA PRO A 411 -4.89 -0.64 24.70
C PRO A 411 -6.42 -0.63 24.56
N GLY A 412 -6.99 -1.72 24.08
CA GLY A 412 -8.44 -1.85 23.82
C GLY A 412 -8.89 -1.46 22.41
N ALA A 413 -8.06 -0.76 21.62
CA ALA A 413 -8.38 -0.52 20.21
C ALA A 413 -8.40 -1.81 19.41
N SER A 414 -9.32 -1.90 18.44
CA SER A 414 -9.49 -3.10 17.60
C SER A 414 -8.40 -3.22 16.54
N ILE A 415 -7.88 -4.42 16.32
CA ILE A 415 -6.96 -4.74 15.22
C ILE A 415 -7.74 -5.51 14.16
N TYR A 416 -7.88 -4.94 12.96
CA TYR A 416 -8.50 -5.61 11.82
C TYR A 416 -7.43 -6.11 10.87
N THR A 417 -7.30 -7.44 10.73
CA THR A 417 -6.39 -8.07 9.76
C THR A 417 -7.15 -8.41 8.49
N GLU A 418 -6.74 -7.82 7.37
CA GLU A 418 -7.23 -8.13 6.03
C GLU A 418 -6.11 -8.65 5.13
N GLY A 419 -6.46 -9.15 3.94
CA GLY A 419 -5.50 -9.65 2.96
C GLY A 419 -5.00 -11.05 3.25
N GLY A 420 -3.76 -11.37 2.86
CA GLY A 420 -3.23 -12.74 2.87
C GLY A 420 -3.15 -13.35 4.27
N PHE A 421 -2.68 -12.59 5.25
CA PHE A 421 -2.49 -13.09 6.62
C PHE A 421 -3.78 -13.33 7.41
N ARG A 422 -4.95 -12.89 6.91
CA ARG A 422 -6.22 -13.33 7.51
C ARG A 422 -6.34 -14.86 7.55
N ASN A 423 -5.67 -15.55 6.63
CA ASN A 423 -5.67 -17.00 6.50
C ASN A 423 -4.49 -17.68 7.24
N ASN A 424 -3.68 -16.92 7.97
CA ASN A 424 -2.59 -17.46 8.80
C ASN A 424 -3.01 -17.48 10.28
N PRO A 425 -3.48 -18.62 10.82
CA PRO A 425 -3.95 -18.72 12.19
C PRO A 425 -2.84 -18.50 13.22
N ASP A 426 -1.61 -18.90 12.92
CA ASP A 426 -0.44 -18.74 13.78
C ASP A 426 -0.12 -17.27 14.02
N TYR A 427 0.01 -16.52 12.94
CA TYR A 427 0.26 -15.07 12.98
C TYR A 427 -0.82 -14.34 13.79
N ASN A 428 -2.09 -14.59 13.50
CA ASN A 428 -3.19 -13.89 14.18
C ASN A 428 -3.32 -14.31 15.66
N ALA A 429 -3.04 -15.58 16.01
CA ALA A 429 -2.98 -16.02 17.39
C ALA A 429 -1.87 -15.29 18.16
N LEU A 430 -0.67 -15.14 17.55
CA LEU A 430 0.45 -14.41 18.16
C LEU A 430 0.10 -12.92 18.36
N LEU A 431 -0.62 -12.28 17.43
CA LEU A 431 -1.08 -10.89 17.64
C LEU A 431 -1.97 -10.77 18.89
N THR A 432 -2.85 -11.76 19.17
CA THR A 432 -3.65 -11.73 20.41
C THR A 432 -2.81 -11.88 21.67
N ALA A 433 -1.65 -12.55 21.58
CA ALA A 433 -0.73 -12.67 22.72
C ALA A 433 0.07 -11.39 22.95
N PHE A 434 0.46 -10.69 21.89
CA PHE A 434 1.15 -9.40 21.98
C PHE A 434 0.24 -8.26 22.42
N PHE A 435 -1.05 -8.32 22.07
CA PHE A 435 -2.05 -7.27 22.39
C PHE A 435 -3.23 -7.87 23.17
N PRO A 436 -3.04 -8.31 24.43
CA PRO A 436 -4.07 -9.03 25.18
C PRO A 436 -5.32 -8.17 25.51
N GLU A 437 -5.18 -6.85 25.52
CA GLU A 437 -6.29 -5.92 25.76
C GLU A 437 -7.06 -5.59 24.47
N SER A 438 -6.43 -5.71 23.30
CA SER A 438 -6.99 -5.38 22.00
C SER A 438 -7.62 -6.61 21.32
N PRO A 439 -8.88 -6.54 20.88
CA PRO A 439 -9.46 -7.61 20.09
C PRO A 439 -8.85 -7.63 18.67
N VAL A 440 -8.54 -8.83 18.18
CA VAL A 440 -8.05 -9.07 16.82
C VAL A 440 -9.18 -9.66 15.99
N TYR A 441 -9.51 -9.03 14.87
CA TYR A 441 -10.56 -9.46 13.95
C TYR A 441 -9.96 -9.79 12.58
N LEU A 442 -10.35 -10.93 12.03
CA LEU A 442 -10.13 -11.26 10.62
C LEU A 442 -11.28 -10.66 9.80
N THR A 443 -10.96 -9.98 8.71
CA THR A 443 -11.97 -9.34 7.87
C THR A 443 -12.04 -10.00 6.50
N GLY A 444 -13.25 -10.13 5.96
CA GLY A 444 -13.56 -10.86 4.73
C GLY A 444 -13.97 -9.94 3.57
N MET A 445 -13.50 -8.69 3.51
CA MET A 445 -13.85 -7.81 2.41
C MET A 445 -13.04 -8.15 1.17
N GLU A 446 -13.68 -8.85 0.24
CA GLU A 446 -13.08 -9.10 -1.08
C GLU A 446 -13.03 -7.80 -1.90
N ASN A 447 -11.92 -7.58 -2.61
CA ASN A 447 -11.72 -6.39 -3.44
C ASN A 447 -11.92 -5.07 -2.66
N ALA A 448 -11.48 -4.99 -1.39
CA ALA A 448 -11.68 -3.83 -0.52
C ALA A 448 -11.27 -2.50 -1.20
N THR A 449 -10.14 -2.49 -1.91
CA THR A 449 -9.64 -1.35 -2.68
C THR A 449 -10.64 -0.90 -3.75
N SER A 450 -11.09 -1.81 -4.60
CA SER A 450 -12.06 -1.49 -5.66
C SER A 450 -13.42 -1.12 -5.08
N PHE A 451 -13.81 -1.73 -3.94
CA PHE A 451 -15.06 -1.43 -3.27
C PHE A 451 -15.07 0.00 -2.70
N GLY A 452 -13.97 0.44 -2.06
CA GLY A 452 -13.82 1.82 -1.60
C GLY A 452 -13.93 2.82 -2.77
N ALA A 453 -13.33 2.51 -3.91
CA ALA A 453 -13.47 3.32 -5.11
C ALA A 453 -14.90 3.32 -5.68
N ALA A 454 -15.64 2.22 -5.56
CA ALA A 454 -17.05 2.17 -5.94
C ALA A 454 -17.93 3.02 -5.00
N LEU A 455 -17.63 3.05 -3.68
CA LEU A 455 -18.31 3.91 -2.70
C LEU A 455 -18.18 5.39 -3.07
N ILE A 456 -16.97 5.87 -3.41
CA ILE A 456 -16.78 7.27 -3.80
C ILE A 456 -17.49 7.61 -5.11
N ALA A 457 -17.49 6.72 -6.09
CA ALA A 457 -18.22 6.92 -7.34
C ALA A 457 -19.73 6.98 -7.13
N LYS A 458 -20.27 6.11 -6.26
CA LYS A 458 -21.68 6.11 -5.88
C LYS A 458 -22.05 7.40 -5.14
N SER A 459 -21.20 7.85 -4.20
CA SER A 459 -21.36 9.12 -3.50
C SER A 459 -21.50 10.28 -4.47
N ALA A 460 -20.61 10.37 -5.43
CA ALA A 460 -20.63 11.41 -6.46
C ALA A 460 -21.87 11.30 -7.37
N GLN A 461 -22.24 10.09 -7.82
CA GLN A 461 -23.37 9.87 -8.72
C GLN A 461 -24.72 10.19 -8.07
N GLU A 462 -24.86 9.96 -6.77
CA GLU A 462 -26.10 10.18 -6.03
C GLU A 462 -26.12 11.50 -5.26
N GLU A 463 -25.06 12.31 -5.36
CA GLU A 463 -24.85 13.53 -4.57
C GLU A 463 -25.09 13.30 -3.07
N ARG A 464 -24.67 12.12 -2.60
CA ARG A 464 -24.89 11.65 -1.24
C ARG A 464 -23.60 11.62 -0.46
N ALA A 465 -23.60 12.09 0.79
CA ALA A 465 -22.44 12.03 1.65
C ALA A 465 -21.94 10.59 1.82
N VAL A 466 -20.66 10.36 1.55
CA VAL A 466 -20.05 9.01 1.58
C VAL A 466 -20.16 8.37 2.98
N GLU A 467 -20.09 9.18 4.05
CA GLU A 467 -20.25 8.76 5.44
C GLU A 467 -21.64 8.15 5.72
N SER A 468 -22.65 8.56 4.95
CA SER A 468 -24.02 8.07 5.11
C SER A 468 -24.26 6.72 4.43
N MET A 469 -23.27 6.16 3.72
CA MET A 469 -23.42 4.92 2.97
C MET A 469 -23.17 3.65 3.81
N GLY A 470 -22.89 3.80 5.09
CA GLY A 470 -22.65 2.67 5.99
C GLY A 470 -23.73 1.59 5.98
N ASP A 471 -24.98 1.96 5.72
CA ASP A 471 -26.09 0.99 5.68
C ASP A 471 -26.10 0.08 4.44
N LEU A 472 -25.34 0.44 3.40
CA LEU A 472 -25.31 -0.28 2.12
C LEU A 472 -24.44 -1.52 2.13
N PHE A 473 -23.57 -1.68 3.13
CA PHE A 473 -22.64 -2.79 3.20
C PHE A 473 -22.35 -3.23 4.63
N SER A 474 -21.74 -4.39 4.77
CA SER A 474 -21.23 -4.89 6.05
C SER A 474 -19.79 -5.37 5.90
N ILE A 475 -18.98 -5.16 6.92
CA ILE A 475 -17.65 -5.77 7.02
C ILE A 475 -17.82 -7.05 7.82
N GLN A 476 -17.66 -8.18 7.16
CA GLN A 476 -17.69 -9.48 7.83
C GLN A 476 -16.43 -9.60 8.69
N THR A 477 -16.62 -9.83 9.99
CA THR A 477 -15.53 -9.96 10.94
C THR A 477 -15.64 -11.27 11.71
N GLN A 478 -14.49 -11.88 11.97
CA GLN A 478 -14.37 -13.04 12.85
C GLN A 478 -13.33 -12.72 13.92
N GLU A 479 -13.73 -12.72 15.19
CA GLU A 479 -12.81 -12.50 16.31
C GLU A 479 -11.87 -13.68 16.47
N VAL A 480 -10.57 -13.40 16.61
CA VAL A 480 -9.53 -14.41 16.86
C VAL A 480 -9.56 -14.79 18.33
N LYS A 481 -9.56 -16.11 18.60
CA LYS A 481 -9.51 -16.61 19.98
C LYS A 481 -8.17 -16.19 20.63
N LYS A 482 -8.25 -15.53 21.77
CA LYS A 482 -7.08 -15.09 22.52
C LYS A 482 -6.23 -16.27 23.00
N VAL A 483 -4.94 -16.14 22.82
CA VAL A 483 -3.93 -17.04 23.39
C VAL A 483 -2.96 -16.24 24.25
N ALA A 484 -2.27 -16.95 25.16
CA ALA A 484 -1.22 -16.36 25.98
C ALA A 484 -0.04 -17.34 26.06
N PHE A 485 1.16 -16.78 26.13
CA PHE A 485 2.41 -17.52 26.30
C PHE A 485 3.17 -16.97 27.49
N GLU A 486 3.75 -17.87 28.27
CA GLU A 486 4.71 -17.50 29.32
C GLU A 486 6.03 -17.08 28.66
N ASN A 487 6.73 -16.13 29.27
CA ASN A 487 8.06 -15.67 28.83
C ASN A 487 8.13 -15.08 27.39
N LEU A 488 6.99 -14.66 26.81
CA LEU A 488 6.98 -14.11 25.44
C LEU A 488 7.84 -12.83 25.34
N GLU A 489 7.75 -11.93 26.33
CA GLU A 489 8.56 -10.71 26.36
C GLU A 489 10.08 -11.00 26.45
N GLU A 490 10.45 -12.08 27.19
CA GLU A 490 11.83 -12.51 27.24
C GLU A 490 12.34 -13.08 25.92
N TYR A 491 11.47 -13.77 25.16
CA TYR A 491 11.80 -14.21 23.81
C TYR A 491 11.96 -13.03 22.85
N VAL A 492 11.09 -12.03 22.93
CA VAL A 492 11.21 -10.79 22.15
C VAL A 492 12.51 -10.07 22.47
N SER A 493 12.88 -9.93 23.77
CA SER A 493 14.16 -9.36 24.17
C SER A 493 15.34 -10.13 23.58
N ALA A 494 15.31 -11.45 23.68
CA ALA A 494 16.35 -12.30 23.09
C ALA A 494 16.43 -12.18 21.57
N PHE A 495 15.29 -12.04 20.88
CA PHE A 495 15.23 -11.77 19.44
C PHE A 495 15.85 -10.40 19.10
N MET A 496 15.52 -9.35 19.87
CA MET A 496 16.07 -8.00 19.68
C MET A 496 17.59 -7.94 19.89
N ASP A 497 18.11 -8.73 20.82
CA ASP A 497 19.56 -8.84 21.08
C ASP A 497 20.33 -9.48 19.92
N GLN A 498 19.62 -10.17 19.01
CA GLN A 498 20.23 -10.78 17.82
C GLN A 498 20.25 -9.83 16.61
N LEU A 499 19.51 -8.72 16.60
CA LEU A 499 19.48 -7.76 15.50
C LEU A 499 20.75 -6.94 15.42
#